data_a3ae98931a86040c3097642071e932e5
#
_entry.id   a3ae98931a86040c3097642071e932e5
#
_cell.length_a   1.000
_cell.length_b   1.000
_cell.length_c   1.000
_cell.angle_alpha   90.00
_cell.angle_beta   90.00
_cell.angle_gamma   90.00
#
_symmetry.space_group_name_H-M   'P 1'
#
loop_
_entity.id
_entity.type
_entity.pdbx_description
1 polymer ?
#
loop_
_entity_poly.entity_id
_entity_poly.type
_entity_poly.pdbx_seq_one_letter_code
_entity_poly.pdbx_strand_id
1 'polypeptide(L)'
;GGPVFHLQNSPKRRSVENWVYDPTQYKKDEPLIKINKLSYLNSYKPNDLVAVKGDTQPWHRILDHVFSGPSKYKDHFINFHAFNLQNPGIKQRHGLVIVSTEFQFGKGSLFRGLQLCYGIDNSLAIDIKQALDKSKGYLCNSMLVLIDEMQSSGKWEETQNVLNDMKRIITEKEVSSRSLYVDYKIIKTCTNYMFFSNKKDALKLPPNEVRYWVYLTSRPRLPQQYYTEYHKWLDKGGAQHILYELLNHKIPEDYDPQGVAPSTPFLTEMSERGEHPITQVIRQMYEEYEFPLREDVHIIGSTELFEYLQSKKMTSRARINDVANALEIIGGKCLGQCRVNLPGQKRAKPTLYLIRNVAELGHNQPQQLVDKFYHPIETKPDHDNF
;
A
#
# COMPACT_ATOMS: atom_id res chain seq x y z
N GLY A 1 -1.96 -23.83 48.21
CA GLY A 1 -2.22 -23.01 47.03
C GLY A 1 -1.06 -23.10 46.05
N GLY A 2 -1.35 -23.22 44.77
CA GLY A 2 -0.31 -23.32 43.72
C GLY A 2 0.43 -22.01 43.49
N PRO A 3 1.51 -21.99 42.69
CA PRO A 3 2.32 -20.80 42.39
C PRO A 3 1.50 -19.60 41.89
N VAL A 4 0.46 -19.85 41.12
CA VAL A 4 -0.45 -18.82 40.61
C VAL A 4 -1.22 -18.10 41.73
N PHE A 5 -1.67 -18.86 42.77
CA PHE A 5 -2.34 -18.29 43.91
C PHE A 5 -1.42 -17.37 44.74
N HIS A 6 -0.16 -17.76 44.93
CA HIS A 6 0.83 -16.91 45.60
C HIS A 6 1.16 -15.65 44.84
N LEU A 7 1.27 -15.75 43.50
CA LEU A 7 1.46 -14.56 42.64
C LEU A 7 0.27 -13.60 42.68
N GLN A 8 -0.96 -14.13 42.68
CA GLN A 8 -2.17 -13.31 42.73
C GLN A 8 -2.38 -12.60 44.07
N ASN A 9 -1.95 -13.19 45.17
CA ASN A 9 -2.16 -12.67 46.52
C ASN A 9 -0.90 -12.02 47.14
N SER A 10 0.17 -11.86 46.38
CA SER A 10 1.37 -11.20 46.87
C SER A 10 1.14 -9.72 47.14
N PRO A 11 1.58 -9.15 48.29
CA PRO A 11 1.51 -7.72 48.53
C PRO A 11 2.40 -6.89 47.58
N LYS A 12 3.32 -7.54 46.88
CA LYS A 12 4.16 -6.93 45.83
C LYS A 12 3.51 -7.00 44.42
N ARG A 13 2.30 -7.55 44.33
CA ARG A 13 1.59 -7.63 43.06
C ARG A 13 1.38 -6.25 42.49
N ARG A 14 1.81 -6.06 41.24
CA ARG A 14 1.48 -4.91 40.44
C ARG A 14 0.42 -5.33 39.40
N SER A 15 -0.64 -4.56 39.27
CA SER A 15 -1.63 -4.74 38.25
C SER A 15 -1.45 -3.66 37.19
N VAL A 16 -1.69 -4.01 35.95
CA VAL A 16 -1.66 -3.11 34.81
C VAL A 16 -2.98 -3.25 34.05
N GLU A 17 -3.41 -2.15 33.43
CA GLU A 17 -4.62 -2.16 32.62
C GLU A 17 -4.45 -2.99 31.36
N ASN A 18 -3.30 -2.88 30.72
CA ASN A 18 -3.00 -3.57 29.48
C ASN A 18 -1.52 -3.44 29.09
N TRP A 19 -1.21 -4.01 27.95
CA TRP A 19 0.08 -3.90 27.28
C TRP A 19 0.02 -2.81 26.23
N VAL A 20 1.12 -2.09 26.04
CA VAL A 20 1.34 -1.14 24.96
C VAL A 20 2.69 -1.43 24.35
N TYR A 21 2.85 -1.10 23.07
CA TYR A 21 4.12 -1.17 22.38
C TYR A 21 4.52 0.26 22.01
N ASP A 22 5.40 0.85 22.80
CA ASP A 22 5.80 2.25 22.61
C ASP A 22 7.32 2.41 22.76
N PRO A 23 8.05 2.40 21.63
CA PRO A 23 9.50 2.62 21.63
C PRO A 23 9.90 3.98 22.22
N THR A 24 9.03 5.00 22.12
CA THR A 24 9.36 6.37 22.57
C THR A 24 9.36 6.51 24.08
N GLN A 25 8.66 5.62 24.79
CA GLN A 25 8.56 5.64 26.24
C GLN A 25 9.37 4.49 26.89
N TYR A 26 10.22 3.83 26.12
CA TYR A 26 11.06 2.79 26.69
C TYR A 26 12.07 3.33 27.68
N LYS A 27 12.10 2.72 28.84
CA LYS A 27 13.13 2.92 29.86
C LYS A 27 13.65 1.56 30.32
N LYS A 28 14.96 1.46 30.35
CA LYS A 28 15.61 0.24 30.85
C LYS A 28 15.18 0.03 32.30
N ASP A 29 14.79 -1.18 32.65
CA ASP A 29 14.36 -1.59 34.00
C ASP A 29 13.04 -0.97 34.50
N GLU A 30 12.37 -0.11 33.72
CA GLU A 30 11.07 0.48 34.04
C GLU A 30 10.03 0.15 32.97
N PRO A 31 9.53 -1.09 32.91
CA PRO A 31 8.60 -1.49 31.82
C PRO A 31 7.18 -0.92 32.01
N LEU A 32 6.89 -0.29 33.15
CA LEU A 32 5.58 0.30 33.42
C LEU A 32 5.56 1.77 32.99
N ILE A 33 4.59 2.08 32.14
CA ILE A 33 4.32 3.47 31.73
C ILE A 33 2.95 3.93 32.22
N LYS A 34 2.77 5.21 32.42
CA LYS A 34 1.49 5.81 32.82
C LYS A 34 0.87 6.57 31.68
N ILE A 35 -0.36 6.21 31.33
CA ILE A 35 -1.19 6.92 30.35
C ILE A 35 -2.50 7.27 31.05
N ASN A 36 -2.85 8.55 31.12
CA ASN A 36 -4.09 9.03 31.77
C ASN A 36 -4.28 8.46 33.20
N LYS A 37 -3.22 8.46 34.01
CA LYS A 37 -3.17 7.93 35.39
C LYS A 37 -3.27 6.41 35.53
N LEU A 38 -3.47 5.67 34.43
CA LEU A 38 -3.49 4.21 34.40
C LEU A 38 -2.10 3.66 34.11
N SER A 39 -1.77 2.49 34.65
CA SER A 39 -0.49 1.83 34.46
C SER A 39 -0.59 0.79 33.32
N TYR A 40 0.35 0.83 32.40
CA TYR A 40 0.47 -0.10 31.27
C TYR A 40 1.84 -0.77 31.27
N LEU A 41 1.91 -1.99 30.81
CA LEU A 41 3.18 -2.67 30.56
C LEU A 41 3.65 -2.36 29.15
N ASN A 42 4.81 -1.70 29.02
CA ASN A 42 5.44 -1.49 27.73
C ASN A 42 6.11 -2.79 27.26
N SER A 43 5.62 -3.35 26.16
CA SER A 43 6.14 -4.61 25.59
C SER A 43 7.31 -4.38 24.63
N TYR A 44 7.61 -3.13 24.26
CA TYR A 44 8.77 -2.85 23.43
C TYR A 44 10.07 -3.23 24.15
N LYS A 45 10.96 -3.88 23.43
CA LYS A 45 12.33 -4.15 23.84
C LYS A 45 13.28 -3.70 22.73
N PRO A 46 14.28 -2.89 23.03
CA PRO A 46 15.28 -2.54 22.02
C PRO A 46 16.00 -3.82 21.56
N ASN A 47 16.55 -3.75 20.36
CA ASN A 47 17.40 -4.80 19.85
C ASN A 47 18.69 -4.85 20.67
N ASP A 48 19.10 -6.05 21.10
CA ASP A 48 20.34 -6.26 21.83
C ASP A 48 21.58 -6.22 20.90
N LEU A 49 21.39 -6.11 19.59
CA LEU A 49 22.46 -6.05 18.60
C LEU A 49 23.26 -4.74 18.78
N VAL A 50 24.54 -4.88 19.09
CA VAL A 50 25.44 -3.72 19.24
C VAL A 50 25.95 -3.28 17.88
N ALA A 51 25.73 -2.00 17.53
CA ALA A 51 26.22 -1.42 16.29
C ALA A 51 27.77 -1.30 16.31
N VAL A 52 28.42 -1.87 15.31
CA VAL A 52 29.90 -1.89 15.18
C VAL A 52 30.28 -1.47 13.76
N LYS A 53 31.17 -0.48 13.66
CA LYS A 53 31.71 -0.06 12.35
C LYS A 53 32.48 -1.21 11.69
N GLY A 54 32.16 -1.50 10.43
CA GLY A 54 32.84 -2.57 9.68
C GLY A 54 32.48 -2.57 8.21
N ASP A 55 32.85 -3.67 7.53
CA ASP A 55 32.61 -3.81 6.09
C ASP A 55 31.15 -4.15 5.80
N THR A 56 30.49 -3.30 5.02
CA THR A 56 29.09 -3.45 4.57
C THR A 56 28.99 -3.80 3.08
N GLN A 57 30.09 -4.10 2.41
CA GLN A 57 30.10 -4.45 0.98
C GLN A 57 29.13 -5.60 0.63
N PRO A 58 29.01 -6.69 1.41
CA PRO A 58 28.03 -7.73 1.10
C PRO A 58 26.58 -7.23 1.12
N TRP A 59 26.26 -6.29 2.01
CA TRP A 59 24.96 -5.62 2.07
C TRP A 59 24.73 -4.73 0.84
N HIS A 60 25.68 -3.85 0.54
CA HIS A 60 25.57 -2.97 -0.62
C HIS A 60 25.46 -3.74 -1.93
N ARG A 61 26.13 -4.88 -2.07
CA ARG A 61 25.99 -5.72 -3.26
C ARG A 61 24.59 -6.26 -3.46
N ILE A 62 23.85 -6.62 -2.40
CA ILE A 62 22.42 -6.95 -2.48
C ILE A 62 21.61 -5.71 -2.86
N LEU A 63 21.86 -4.56 -2.23
CA LEU A 63 21.18 -3.32 -2.56
C LEU A 63 21.38 -2.93 -4.03
N ASP A 64 22.60 -2.97 -4.54
CA ASP A 64 22.93 -2.65 -5.94
C ASP A 64 22.33 -3.66 -6.92
N HIS A 65 22.14 -4.90 -6.47
CA HIS A 65 21.46 -5.91 -7.26
C HIS A 65 19.94 -5.65 -7.32
N VAL A 66 19.32 -5.33 -6.19
CA VAL A 66 17.89 -5.01 -6.11
C VAL A 66 17.62 -3.68 -6.80
N PHE A 67 18.36 -2.62 -6.47
CA PHE A 67 18.17 -1.26 -6.97
C PHE A 67 19.18 -0.91 -8.06
N SER A 68 19.04 -1.56 -9.22
CA SER A 68 19.98 -1.44 -10.33
C SER A 68 19.83 -0.18 -11.19
N GLY A 69 18.90 0.69 -10.85
CA GLY A 69 18.65 1.95 -11.55
C GLY A 69 19.38 3.15 -10.96
N PRO A 70 18.85 4.36 -11.17
CA PRO A 70 19.36 5.57 -10.53
C PRO A 70 19.48 5.44 -9.01
N SER A 71 20.54 6.00 -8.43
CA SER A 71 20.88 5.90 -7.00
C SER A 71 19.73 6.33 -6.08
N LYS A 72 18.91 7.31 -6.51
CA LYS A 72 17.78 7.82 -5.74
C LYS A 72 16.83 6.75 -5.21
N TYR A 73 16.72 5.60 -5.88
CA TYR A 73 15.87 4.49 -5.43
C TYR A 73 16.51 3.73 -4.26
N LYS A 74 17.80 3.43 -4.37
CA LYS A 74 18.59 2.84 -3.29
C LYS A 74 18.67 3.80 -2.10
N ASP A 75 18.91 5.08 -2.37
CA ASP A 75 19.02 6.13 -1.36
C ASP A 75 17.71 6.27 -0.59
N HIS A 76 16.54 6.28 -1.28
CA HIS A 76 15.24 6.32 -0.62
C HIS A 76 15.02 5.10 0.30
N PHE A 77 15.38 3.91 -0.16
CA PHE A 77 15.30 2.69 0.66
C PHE A 77 16.17 2.79 1.92
N ILE A 78 17.40 3.25 1.78
CA ILE A 78 18.33 3.45 2.92
C ILE A 78 17.79 4.51 3.85
N ASN A 79 17.35 5.67 3.35
CA ASN A 79 16.76 6.76 4.13
C ASN A 79 15.56 6.29 4.95
N PHE A 80 14.67 5.49 4.33
CA PHE A 80 13.49 4.94 5.00
C PHE A 80 13.87 4.08 6.22
N HIS A 81 14.82 3.18 6.08
CA HIS A 81 15.23 2.28 7.16
C HIS A 81 16.11 2.98 8.19
N ALA A 82 17.00 3.87 7.75
CA ALA A 82 17.81 4.69 8.64
C ALA A 82 16.92 5.57 9.52
N PHE A 83 15.92 6.25 8.92
CA PHE A 83 14.98 7.07 9.68
C PHE A 83 14.24 6.26 10.75
N ASN A 84 13.73 5.07 10.40
CA ASN A 84 13.01 4.22 11.34
C ASN A 84 13.87 3.77 12.52
N LEU A 85 15.13 3.42 12.28
CA LEU A 85 16.05 2.95 13.31
C LEU A 85 16.57 4.11 14.19
N GLN A 86 16.78 5.29 13.60
CA GLN A 86 17.20 6.49 14.34
C GLN A 86 16.04 7.13 15.14
N ASN A 87 14.78 6.89 14.70
CA ASN A 87 13.58 7.46 15.30
C ASN A 87 12.54 6.38 15.63
N PRO A 88 12.85 5.44 16.51
CA PRO A 88 11.94 4.34 16.84
C PRO A 88 10.64 4.92 17.43
N GLY A 89 9.52 4.39 16.95
CA GLY A 89 8.18 4.85 17.36
C GLY A 89 7.57 5.91 16.43
N ILE A 90 8.32 6.45 15.47
CA ILE A 90 7.77 7.34 14.44
C ILE A 90 7.38 6.53 13.21
N LYS A 91 6.08 6.54 12.89
CA LYS A 91 5.54 5.87 11.72
C LYS A 91 5.68 6.75 10.48
N GLN A 92 6.16 6.19 9.39
CA GLN A 92 6.16 6.84 8.08
C GLN A 92 4.81 6.63 7.36
N ARG A 93 4.40 7.56 6.52
CA ARG A 93 3.08 7.56 5.87
C ARG A 93 3.04 6.83 4.53
N HIS A 94 4.10 6.17 4.15
CA HIS A 94 4.12 5.32 2.96
C HIS A 94 4.82 3.98 3.26
N GLY A 95 4.50 2.97 2.47
CA GLY A 95 5.15 1.67 2.50
C GLY A 95 6.02 1.46 1.27
N LEU A 96 7.01 0.56 1.37
CA LEU A 96 7.92 0.21 0.30
C LEU A 96 7.43 -1.05 -0.41
N VAL A 97 7.19 -0.98 -1.72
CA VAL A 97 6.81 -2.13 -2.56
C VAL A 97 7.98 -2.49 -3.47
N ILE A 98 8.52 -3.70 -3.31
CA ILE A 98 9.59 -4.21 -4.17
C ILE A 98 9.06 -5.40 -4.94
N VAL A 99 9.03 -5.25 -6.26
CA VAL A 99 8.57 -6.27 -7.19
C VAL A 99 9.76 -6.84 -7.96
N SER A 100 9.87 -8.16 -7.99
CA SER A 100 10.83 -8.87 -8.85
C SER A 100 10.09 -9.96 -9.60
N THR A 101 10.19 -9.97 -10.93
CA THR A 101 9.64 -11.05 -11.76
C THR A 101 10.42 -12.36 -11.64
N GLU A 102 11.64 -12.28 -11.15
CA GLU A 102 12.50 -13.44 -10.94
C GLU A 102 12.31 -14.03 -9.54
N PHE A 103 12.18 -15.37 -9.49
CA PHE A 103 12.14 -16.10 -8.23
C PHE A 103 13.52 -16.17 -7.58
N GLN A 104 13.56 -16.25 -6.25
CA GLN A 104 14.79 -16.34 -5.46
C GLN A 104 15.79 -15.19 -5.73
N PHE A 105 15.25 -14.03 -6.05
CA PHE A 105 16.04 -12.83 -6.43
C PHE A 105 16.85 -12.23 -5.26
N GLY A 106 16.62 -12.65 -4.03
CA GLY A 106 17.32 -12.15 -2.84
C GLY A 106 16.50 -11.20 -1.96
N LYS A 107 15.20 -10.98 -2.25
CA LYS A 107 14.30 -10.17 -1.40
C LYS A 107 14.31 -10.64 0.06
N GLY A 108 14.22 -11.96 0.28
CA GLY A 108 14.29 -12.54 1.63
C GLY A 108 15.63 -12.30 2.32
N SER A 109 16.75 -12.34 1.59
CA SER A 109 18.07 -12.03 2.14
C SER A 109 18.20 -10.55 2.51
N LEU A 110 17.63 -9.65 1.69
CA LEU A 110 17.55 -8.22 1.98
C LEU A 110 16.77 -7.99 3.28
N PHE A 111 15.57 -8.58 3.41
CA PHE A 111 14.77 -8.46 4.62
C PHE A 111 15.46 -9.07 5.84
N ARG A 112 16.17 -10.19 5.70
CA ARG A 112 16.88 -10.83 6.82
C ARG A 112 17.92 -9.90 7.45
N GLY A 113 18.70 -9.17 6.65
CA GLY A 113 19.61 -8.17 7.15
C GLY A 113 18.93 -7.07 7.96
N LEU A 114 17.82 -6.53 7.43
CA LEU A 114 16.99 -5.56 8.15
C LEU A 114 16.37 -6.14 9.43
N GLN A 115 15.82 -7.34 9.36
CA GLN A 115 15.21 -8.01 10.52
C GLN A 115 16.17 -8.10 11.70
N LEU A 116 17.42 -8.42 11.44
CA LEU A 116 18.48 -8.43 12.47
C LEU A 116 18.76 -7.03 13.03
N CYS A 117 18.73 -5.99 12.19
CA CYS A 117 18.91 -4.61 12.63
C CYS A 117 17.76 -4.09 13.49
N TYR A 118 16.52 -4.37 13.13
CA TYR A 118 15.35 -4.00 13.93
C TYR A 118 15.19 -4.84 15.20
N GLY A 119 15.73 -6.07 15.20
CA GLY A 119 15.47 -7.10 16.17
C GLY A 119 14.30 -7.99 15.75
N ILE A 120 14.45 -9.29 16.02
CA ILE A 120 13.45 -10.30 15.65
C ILE A 120 12.09 -10.04 16.31
N ASP A 121 12.10 -9.55 17.55
CA ASP A 121 10.88 -9.21 18.31
C ASP A 121 10.18 -7.93 17.78
N ASN A 122 10.90 -7.08 17.04
CA ASN A 122 10.39 -5.82 16.52
C ASN A 122 10.11 -5.84 15.01
N SER A 123 10.34 -6.97 14.35
CA SER A 123 10.15 -7.13 12.91
C SER A 123 9.51 -8.47 12.58
N LEU A 124 8.57 -8.46 11.64
CA LEU A 124 7.75 -9.62 11.32
C LEU A 124 7.58 -9.76 9.81
N ALA A 125 7.61 -11.00 9.32
CA ALA A 125 7.15 -11.34 7.98
C ALA A 125 5.80 -12.06 8.08
N ILE A 126 4.81 -11.58 7.33
CA ILE A 126 3.44 -12.10 7.30
C ILE A 126 2.93 -12.22 5.87
N ASP A 127 1.91 -13.02 5.66
CA ASP A 127 1.17 -13.03 4.41
C ASP A 127 0.06 -11.95 4.39
N ILE A 128 -0.53 -11.73 3.21
CA ILE A 128 -1.56 -10.70 3.03
C ILE A 128 -2.83 -11.00 3.85
N LYS A 129 -3.17 -12.26 4.06
CA LYS A 129 -4.37 -12.63 4.84
C LYS A 129 -4.20 -12.27 6.31
N GLN A 130 -3.00 -12.53 6.85
CA GLN A 130 -2.64 -12.11 8.21
C GLN A 130 -2.66 -10.58 8.34
N ALA A 131 -2.19 -9.84 7.32
CA ALA A 131 -2.23 -8.38 7.31
C ALA A 131 -3.66 -7.81 7.40
N LEU A 132 -4.64 -8.53 6.90
CA LEU A 132 -6.06 -8.16 6.92
C LEU A 132 -6.83 -8.73 8.11
N ASP A 133 -6.22 -9.57 8.93
CA ASP A 133 -6.87 -10.10 10.11
C ASP A 133 -7.36 -8.96 11.00
N LYS A 134 -8.59 -9.12 11.51
CA LYS A 134 -9.23 -8.13 12.38
C LYS A 134 -8.50 -7.95 13.70
N SER A 135 -7.74 -8.94 14.14
CA SER A 135 -7.00 -8.88 15.40
C SER A 135 -5.89 -7.84 15.41
N LYS A 136 -5.25 -7.57 14.25
CA LYS A 136 -4.13 -6.60 14.10
C LYS A 136 -3.05 -6.73 15.20
N GLY A 137 -2.94 -7.89 15.85
CA GLY A 137 -2.05 -8.10 16.99
C GLY A 137 -0.57 -7.82 16.68
N TYR A 138 -0.14 -8.04 15.43
CA TYR A 138 1.21 -7.74 14.95
C TYR A 138 1.57 -6.24 15.02
N LEU A 139 0.58 -5.35 14.97
CA LEU A 139 0.81 -3.89 15.09
C LEU A 139 1.14 -3.47 16.52
N CYS A 140 0.83 -4.32 17.50
CA CYS A 140 1.11 -4.02 18.90
C CYS A 140 2.59 -4.21 19.26
N ASN A 141 3.34 -4.99 18.46
CA ASN A 141 4.70 -5.42 18.82
C ASN A 141 5.67 -5.34 17.62
N SER A 142 5.45 -4.45 16.67
CA SER A 142 6.27 -4.41 15.45
C SER A 142 6.61 -2.98 15.03
N MET A 143 7.87 -2.76 14.71
CA MET A 143 8.34 -1.54 14.04
C MET A 143 8.36 -1.70 12.53
N LEU A 144 8.68 -2.91 12.04
CA LEU A 144 8.74 -3.23 10.63
C LEU A 144 7.96 -4.51 10.34
N VAL A 145 7.04 -4.45 9.40
CA VAL A 145 6.31 -5.62 8.89
C VAL A 145 6.58 -5.78 7.40
N LEU A 146 7.09 -6.94 7.04
CA LEU A 146 7.13 -7.40 5.66
C LEU A 146 5.85 -8.16 5.36
N ILE A 147 5.14 -7.74 4.32
CA ILE A 147 4.05 -8.52 3.73
C ILE A 147 4.62 -9.18 2.48
N ASP A 148 4.87 -10.47 2.58
CA ASP A 148 5.42 -11.25 1.47
C ASP A 148 4.30 -11.85 0.62
N GLU A 149 4.65 -12.21 -0.63
CA GLU A 149 3.74 -12.84 -1.59
C GLU A 149 2.44 -12.05 -1.82
N MET A 150 2.54 -10.73 -2.00
CA MET A 150 1.41 -9.91 -2.43
C MET A 150 0.88 -10.43 -3.77
N GLN A 151 -0.15 -11.27 -3.72
CA GLN A 151 -0.81 -11.79 -4.91
C GLN A 151 -2.18 -11.13 -5.04
N SER A 152 -2.54 -10.78 -6.27
CA SER A 152 -3.93 -10.42 -6.52
C SER A 152 -4.80 -11.67 -6.33
N SER A 153 -5.88 -11.53 -5.56
CA SER A 153 -6.79 -12.65 -5.22
C SER A 153 -7.58 -13.18 -6.41
N GLY A 154 -7.37 -12.65 -7.60
CA GLY A 154 -8.15 -12.98 -8.80
C GLY A 154 -9.55 -12.38 -8.84
N LYS A 155 -10.07 -11.87 -7.72
CA LYS A 155 -11.32 -11.12 -7.67
C LYS A 155 -11.03 -9.64 -7.43
N TRP A 156 -11.48 -8.80 -8.37
CA TRP A 156 -11.24 -7.35 -8.32
C TRP A 156 -11.67 -6.71 -6.99
N GLU A 157 -12.86 -7.03 -6.50
CA GLU A 157 -13.40 -6.46 -5.27
C GLU A 157 -12.58 -6.83 -4.03
N GLU A 158 -12.13 -8.07 -3.91
CA GLU A 158 -11.29 -8.51 -2.80
C GLU A 158 -9.97 -7.75 -2.79
N THR A 159 -9.36 -7.58 -3.96
CA THR A 159 -8.10 -6.83 -4.09
C THR A 159 -8.28 -5.36 -3.72
N GLN A 160 -9.37 -4.71 -4.13
CA GLN A 160 -9.64 -3.31 -3.76
C GLN A 160 -9.89 -3.15 -2.26
N ASN A 161 -10.60 -4.08 -1.63
CA ASN A 161 -10.81 -4.07 -0.18
C ASN A 161 -9.48 -4.20 0.57
N VAL A 162 -8.59 -5.11 0.12
CA VAL A 162 -7.23 -5.26 0.65
C VAL A 162 -6.47 -3.95 0.55
N LEU A 163 -6.47 -3.34 -0.63
CA LEU A 163 -5.78 -2.06 -0.85
C LEU A 163 -6.28 -0.95 0.06
N ASN A 164 -7.60 -0.81 0.17
CA ASN A 164 -8.20 0.23 0.99
C ASN A 164 -7.87 0.06 2.47
N ASP A 165 -7.90 -1.18 2.98
CA ASP A 165 -7.51 -1.48 4.34
C ASP A 165 -6.02 -1.21 4.58
N MET A 166 -5.15 -1.59 3.67
CA MET A 166 -3.71 -1.34 3.78
C MET A 166 -3.38 0.15 3.69
N LYS A 167 -4.04 0.91 2.81
CA LYS A 167 -3.88 2.38 2.73
C LYS A 167 -4.17 3.04 4.08
N ARG A 168 -5.27 2.63 4.73
CA ARG A 168 -5.62 3.12 6.05
C ARG A 168 -4.58 2.72 7.09
N ILE A 169 -4.20 1.44 7.13
CA ILE A 169 -3.21 0.92 8.07
C ILE A 169 -1.87 1.64 7.93
N ILE A 170 -1.41 1.94 6.71
CA ILE A 170 -0.15 2.66 6.47
C ILE A 170 -0.21 4.09 7.02
N THR A 171 -1.33 4.79 6.86
CA THR A 171 -1.42 6.23 7.16
C THR A 171 -1.88 6.54 8.58
N GLU A 172 -2.71 5.70 9.19
CA GLU A 172 -3.27 5.95 10.52
C GLU A 172 -2.23 5.68 11.62
N LYS A 173 -2.14 6.61 12.57
CA LYS A 173 -1.31 6.44 13.78
C LYS A 173 -1.99 5.59 14.84
N GLU A 174 -3.30 5.42 14.71
CA GLU A 174 -4.13 4.63 15.62
C GLU A 174 -4.97 3.66 14.81
N VAL A 175 -5.01 2.41 15.22
CA VAL A 175 -5.80 1.37 14.56
C VAL A 175 -6.71 0.66 15.57
N SER A 176 -7.89 0.27 15.12
CA SER A 176 -8.77 -0.58 15.92
C SER A 176 -8.23 -2.01 15.89
N SER A 177 -7.95 -2.55 17.05
CA SER A 177 -7.52 -3.95 17.22
C SER A 177 -8.49 -4.70 18.12
N ARG A 178 -8.76 -5.94 17.77
CA ARG A 178 -9.56 -6.87 18.56
C ARG A 178 -8.71 -8.08 18.94
N SER A 179 -8.56 -8.34 20.23
CA SER A 179 -8.06 -9.62 20.72
C SER A 179 -9.22 -10.61 20.88
N LEU A 180 -8.95 -11.91 20.80
CA LEU A 180 -9.94 -12.94 21.08
C LEU A 180 -10.60 -12.68 22.45
N TYR A 181 -11.91 -12.61 22.49
CA TYR A 181 -12.72 -12.37 23.71
C TYR A 181 -12.56 -11.00 24.40
N VAL A 182 -12.02 -10.00 23.70
CA VAL A 182 -11.87 -8.63 24.22
C VAL A 182 -12.50 -7.65 23.26
N ASP A 183 -13.10 -6.57 23.78
CA ASP A 183 -13.68 -5.48 22.98
C ASP A 183 -12.63 -4.79 22.10
N TYR A 184 -13.11 -4.15 21.05
CA TYR A 184 -12.24 -3.34 20.19
C TYR A 184 -11.51 -2.27 20.99
N LYS A 185 -10.21 -2.22 20.84
CA LYS A 185 -9.35 -1.17 21.42
C LYS A 185 -8.66 -0.39 20.32
N ILE A 186 -8.57 0.90 20.52
CA ILE A 186 -7.73 1.76 19.69
C ILE A 186 -6.31 1.64 20.22
N ILE A 187 -5.38 1.22 19.38
CA ILE A 187 -3.96 1.10 19.70
C ILE A 187 -3.16 2.05 18.82
N LYS A 188 -2.20 2.75 19.43
CA LYS A 188 -1.19 3.46 18.66
C LYS A 188 -0.27 2.46 17.97
N THR A 189 0.11 2.76 16.73
CA THR A 189 1.03 1.93 15.96
C THR A 189 2.16 2.77 15.38
N CYS A 190 3.38 2.24 15.52
CA CYS A 190 4.59 2.75 14.88
C CYS A 190 5.06 1.85 13.76
N THR A 191 4.22 0.89 13.35
CA THR A 191 4.59 -0.12 12.34
C THR A 191 4.76 0.51 10.96
N ASN A 192 5.91 0.26 10.35
CA ASN A 192 6.22 0.60 8.98
C ASN A 192 6.17 -0.67 8.11
N TYR A 193 5.85 -0.52 6.82
CA TYR A 193 5.51 -1.65 5.98
C TYR A 193 6.43 -1.77 4.77
N MET A 194 6.84 -3.01 4.49
CA MET A 194 7.44 -3.43 3.23
C MET A 194 6.54 -4.49 2.58
N PHE A 195 6.54 -4.51 1.27
CA PHE A 195 5.76 -5.45 0.47
C PHE A 195 6.67 -6.08 -0.57
N PHE A 196 6.66 -7.40 -0.63
CA PHE A 196 7.36 -8.13 -1.68
C PHE A 196 6.36 -8.85 -2.60
N SER A 197 6.64 -8.81 -3.89
CA SER A 197 5.89 -9.56 -4.88
C SER A 197 6.78 -10.10 -5.99
N ASN A 198 6.34 -11.19 -6.59
CA ASN A 198 6.87 -11.72 -7.83
C ASN A 198 5.99 -11.38 -9.05
N LYS A 199 4.92 -10.59 -8.84
CA LYS A 199 3.97 -10.20 -9.87
C LYS A 199 3.91 -8.69 -10.00
N LYS A 200 3.92 -8.18 -11.23
CA LYS A 200 3.83 -6.75 -11.52
C LYS A 200 2.46 -6.14 -11.19
N ASP A 201 1.42 -6.96 -11.13
CA ASP A 201 0.05 -6.60 -10.76
C ASP A 201 -0.30 -6.93 -9.30
N ALA A 202 0.72 -7.02 -8.44
CA ALA A 202 0.56 -7.39 -7.04
C ALA A 202 -0.37 -6.46 -6.26
N LEU A 203 -0.34 -5.17 -6.58
CA LEU A 203 -1.23 -4.16 -6.04
C LEU A 203 -1.95 -3.46 -7.20
N LYS A 204 -3.28 -3.38 -7.09
CA LYS A 204 -4.09 -2.61 -8.02
C LYS A 204 -4.15 -1.15 -7.54
N LEU A 205 -3.16 -0.40 -7.90
CA LEU A 205 -2.98 0.98 -7.47
C LEU A 205 -3.55 1.96 -8.51
N PRO A 206 -4.21 3.04 -8.11
CA PRO A 206 -4.51 4.13 -9.04
C PRO A 206 -3.23 4.88 -9.42
N PRO A 207 -3.19 5.54 -10.59
CA PRO A 207 -1.98 6.22 -11.10
C PRO A 207 -1.42 7.29 -10.16
N ASN A 208 -2.27 7.90 -9.35
CA ASN A 208 -1.93 8.96 -8.39
C ASN A 208 -1.84 8.46 -6.94
N GLU A 209 -1.55 7.17 -6.73
CA GLU A 209 -1.38 6.62 -5.39
C GLU A 209 -0.12 7.19 -4.73
N VAL A 210 -0.26 7.69 -3.53
CA VAL A 210 0.79 8.42 -2.79
C VAL A 210 1.28 7.69 -1.53
N ARG A 211 0.73 6.51 -1.23
CA ARG A 211 1.05 5.74 -0.02
C ARG A 211 2.01 4.59 -0.27
N TYR A 212 2.34 4.32 -1.52
CA TYR A 212 3.24 3.25 -1.91
C TYR A 212 4.38 3.78 -2.75
N TRP A 213 5.59 3.60 -2.26
CA TRP A 213 6.78 3.74 -3.08
C TRP A 213 7.05 2.41 -3.77
N VAL A 214 7.00 2.39 -5.10
CA VAL A 214 7.10 1.16 -5.89
C VAL A 214 8.43 1.08 -6.60
N TYR A 215 9.11 -0.04 -6.47
CA TYR A 215 10.31 -0.36 -7.23
C TYR A 215 10.17 -1.72 -7.91
N LEU A 216 10.46 -1.76 -9.21
CA LEU A 216 10.42 -2.97 -10.03
C LEU A 216 11.83 -3.31 -10.50
N THR A 217 12.23 -4.55 -10.30
CA THR A 217 13.47 -5.11 -10.84
C THR A 217 13.18 -6.37 -11.66
N SER A 218 13.94 -6.52 -12.76
CA SER A 218 13.88 -7.69 -13.65
C SER A 218 15.24 -8.36 -13.84
N ARG A 219 16.22 -8.06 -12.98
CA ARG A 219 17.53 -8.66 -13.05
C ARG A 219 17.51 -10.15 -12.73
N PRO A 220 18.32 -10.98 -13.40
CA PRO A 220 18.46 -12.39 -13.04
C PRO A 220 19.03 -12.51 -11.61
N ARG A 221 18.70 -13.60 -10.93
CA ARG A 221 19.20 -13.87 -9.58
C ARG A 221 20.73 -13.91 -9.54
N LEU A 222 21.33 -13.52 -8.42
CA LEU A 222 22.74 -13.73 -8.16
C LEU A 222 23.06 -15.23 -8.02
N PRO A 223 24.31 -15.65 -8.22
CA PRO A 223 24.73 -17.03 -7.96
C PRO A 223 24.39 -17.45 -6.52
N GLN A 224 23.96 -18.70 -6.34
CA GLN A 224 23.58 -19.23 -5.02
C GLN A 224 24.69 -19.08 -3.97
N GLN A 225 25.93 -19.21 -4.39
CA GLN A 225 27.10 -19.03 -3.52
C GLN A 225 27.09 -17.67 -2.84
N TYR A 226 26.70 -16.62 -3.57
CA TYR A 226 26.65 -15.27 -3.02
C TYR A 226 25.69 -15.16 -1.83
N TYR A 227 24.50 -15.72 -1.94
CA TYR A 227 23.54 -15.70 -0.84
C TYR A 227 24.04 -16.51 0.35
N THR A 228 24.72 -17.64 0.10
CA THR A 228 25.32 -18.45 1.14
C THR A 228 26.41 -17.68 1.89
N GLU A 229 27.27 -16.96 1.18
CA GLU A 229 28.31 -16.11 1.75
C GLU A 229 27.74 -14.92 2.52
N TYR A 230 26.71 -14.29 1.97
CA TYR A 230 26.00 -13.19 2.63
C TYR A 230 25.40 -13.62 3.97
N HIS A 231 24.71 -14.76 4.02
CA HIS A 231 24.14 -15.25 5.27
C HIS A 231 25.22 -15.62 6.30
N LYS A 232 26.31 -16.26 5.85
CA LYS A 232 27.47 -16.51 6.71
C LYS A 232 28.09 -15.23 7.26
N TRP A 233 28.14 -14.17 6.44
CA TRP A 233 28.63 -12.87 6.86
C TRP A 233 27.69 -12.22 7.89
N LEU A 234 26.38 -12.30 7.69
CA LEU A 234 25.40 -11.84 8.69
C LEU A 234 25.59 -12.55 10.04
N ASP A 235 25.73 -13.86 10.02
CA ASP A 235 25.91 -14.68 11.23
C ASP A 235 27.25 -14.37 11.96
N LYS A 236 28.24 -13.85 11.24
CA LYS A 236 29.55 -13.44 11.78
C LYS A 236 29.61 -11.96 12.21
N GLY A 237 28.48 -11.31 12.38
CA GLY A 237 28.41 -9.93 12.83
C GLY A 237 28.12 -8.90 11.74
N GLY A 238 27.90 -9.32 10.51
CA GLY A 238 27.57 -8.40 9.41
C GLY A 238 26.34 -7.52 9.70
N ALA A 239 25.37 -8.04 10.44
CA ALA A 239 24.22 -7.24 10.86
C ALA A 239 24.60 -6.06 11.77
N GLN A 240 25.65 -6.20 12.60
CA GLN A 240 26.17 -5.10 13.44
C GLN A 240 26.72 -3.96 12.58
N HIS A 241 27.32 -4.29 11.44
CA HIS A 241 27.87 -3.31 10.49
C HIS A 241 26.75 -2.59 9.73
N ILE A 242 25.71 -3.32 9.29
CA ILE A 242 24.50 -2.71 8.70
C ILE A 242 23.84 -1.76 9.69
N LEU A 243 23.65 -2.20 10.93
CA LEU A 243 23.04 -1.38 11.98
C LEU A 243 23.85 -0.11 12.24
N TYR A 244 25.19 -0.23 12.32
CA TYR A 244 26.08 0.93 12.48
C TYR A 244 25.90 1.91 11.32
N GLU A 245 25.91 1.43 10.09
CA GLU A 245 25.72 2.27 8.89
C GLU A 245 24.37 3.00 8.93
N LEU A 246 23.26 2.28 9.19
CA LEU A 246 21.92 2.87 9.21
C LEU A 246 21.75 3.88 10.36
N LEU A 247 22.32 3.62 11.55
CA LEU A 247 22.25 4.54 12.69
C LEU A 247 23.11 5.81 12.49
N ASN A 248 24.17 5.74 11.69
CA ASN A 248 25.03 6.87 11.38
C ASN A 248 24.77 7.47 10.00
N HIS A 249 23.77 6.95 9.27
CA HIS A 249 23.40 7.48 7.97
C HIS A 249 22.85 8.88 8.10
N LYS A 250 23.39 9.81 7.30
CA LYS A 250 22.92 11.20 7.27
C LYS A 250 21.65 11.28 6.42
N ILE A 251 20.52 11.39 7.08
CA ILE A 251 19.23 11.57 6.41
C ILE A 251 19.21 12.97 5.78
N PRO A 252 18.81 13.11 4.50
CA PRO A 252 18.67 14.40 3.85
C PRO A 252 17.67 15.31 4.58
N GLU A 253 17.92 16.62 4.59
CA GLU A 253 17.06 17.60 5.28
C GLU A 253 15.65 17.69 4.69
N ASP A 254 15.51 17.38 3.38
CA ASP A 254 14.27 17.35 2.64
C ASP A 254 13.51 16.00 2.76
N TYR A 255 14.05 15.05 3.51
CA TYR A 255 13.37 13.78 3.75
C TYR A 255 12.19 13.95 4.69
N ASP A 256 10.97 13.86 4.16
CA ASP A 256 9.74 13.97 4.96
C ASP A 256 9.10 12.59 5.22
N PRO A 257 9.22 12.06 6.45
CA PRO A 257 8.61 10.77 6.83
C PRO A 257 7.08 10.83 6.87
N GLN A 258 6.49 12.02 6.95
CA GLN A 258 5.04 12.24 6.93
C GLN A 258 4.53 12.66 5.55
N GLY A 259 5.43 12.82 4.60
CA GLY A 259 5.13 13.16 3.22
C GLY A 259 4.55 12.01 2.40
N VAL A 260 4.25 12.34 1.16
CA VAL A 260 3.80 11.36 0.17
C VAL A 260 4.99 10.52 -0.32
N ALA A 261 4.71 9.29 -0.74
CA ALA A 261 5.72 8.45 -1.37
C ALA A 261 6.28 9.15 -2.62
N PRO A 262 7.61 9.19 -2.80
CA PRO A 262 8.19 9.70 -4.04
C PRO A 262 7.68 8.92 -5.24
N SER A 263 7.24 9.64 -6.29
CA SER A 263 6.74 9.01 -7.50
C SER A 263 7.84 8.23 -8.22
N THR A 264 7.47 7.08 -8.76
CA THR A 264 8.36 6.24 -9.56
C THR A 264 7.68 5.84 -10.87
N PRO A 265 8.43 5.65 -11.97
CA PRO A 265 7.86 5.11 -13.21
C PRO A 265 7.21 3.74 -13.03
N PHE A 266 7.70 2.99 -12.06
CA PHE A 266 7.22 1.64 -11.75
C PHE A 266 5.81 1.66 -11.10
N LEU A 267 5.46 2.72 -10.37
CA LEU A 267 4.11 2.91 -9.87
C LEU A 267 3.12 3.04 -11.03
N THR A 268 3.45 3.83 -12.04
CA THR A 268 2.62 3.98 -13.24
C THR A 268 2.46 2.65 -13.96
N GLU A 269 3.57 1.93 -14.23
CA GLU A 269 3.53 0.60 -14.87
C GLU A 269 2.67 -0.39 -14.07
N MET A 270 2.80 -0.40 -12.75
CA MET A 270 2.02 -1.29 -11.87
C MET A 270 0.54 -0.91 -11.87
N SER A 271 0.23 0.38 -11.87
CA SER A 271 -1.11 0.91 -11.94
C SER A 271 -1.84 0.50 -13.23
N GLU A 272 -1.20 0.71 -14.37
CA GLU A 272 -1.76 0.34 -15.68
C GLU A 272 -2.05 -1.16 -15.79
N ARG A 273 -1.16 -2.01 -15.26
CA ARG A 273 -1.35 -3.48 -15.25
C ARG A 273 -2.40 -3.94 -14.24
N GLY A 274 -2.57 -3.19 -13.15
CA GLY A 274 -3.57 -3.48 -12.12
C GLY A 274 -4.98 -3.00 -12.43
N GLU A 275 -5.17 -2.22 -13.47
CA GLU A 275 -6.48 -1.71 -13.87
C GLU A 275 -7.45 -2.83 -14.24
N HIS A 276 -8.74 -2.59 -13.98
CA HIS A 276 -9.79 -3.52 -14.43
C HIS A 276 -9.76 -3.58 -15.97
N PRO A 277 -9.92 -4.77 -16.59
CA PRO A 277 -9.86 -4.89 -18.06
C PRO A 277 -10.77 -3.89 -18.79
N ILE A 278 -11.93 -3.57 -18.23
CA ILE A 278 -12.85 -2.57 -18.79
C ILE A 278 -12.25 -1.16 -18.82
N THR A 279 -11.37 -0.82 -17.86
CA THR A 279 -10.68 0.48 -17.83
C THR A 279 -9.72 0.61 -19.01
N GLN A 280 -9.02 -0.46 -19.36
CA GLN A 280 -8.13 -0.48 -20.51
C GLN A 280 -8.91 -0.30 -21.81
N VAL A 281 -10.05 -0.99 -21.93
CA VAL A 281 -10.95 -0.81 -23.10
C VAL A 281 -11.45 0.61 -23.20
N ILE A 282 -11.96 1.18 -22.10
CA ILE A 282 -12.49 2.55 -22.08
C ILE A 282 -11.38 3.57 -22.35
N ARG A 283 -10.18 3.37 -21.82
CA ARG A 283 -9.02 4.23 -22.08
C ARG A 283 -8.64 4.20 -23.55
N GLN A 284 -8.52 3.03 -24.15
CA GLN A 284 -8.22 2.90 -25.58
C GLN A 284 -9.26 3.62 -26.42
N MET A 285 -10.54 3.36 -26.20
CA MET A 285 -11.62 4.04 -26.91
C MET A 285 -11.57 5.57 -26.75
N TYR A 286 -11.20 6.06 -25.57
CA TYR A 286 -11.08 7.47 -25.27
C TYR A 286 -9.89 8.13 -26.00
N GLU A 287 -8.74 7.45 -26.03
CA GLU A 287 -7.51 7.93 -26.68
C GLU A 287 -7.60 7.87 -28.21
N GLU A 288 -8.25 6.84 -28.75
CA GLU A 288 -8.43 6.63 -30.19
C GLU A 288 -9.71 7.30 -30.74
N TYR A 289 -10.44 8.03 -29.89
CA TYR A 289 -11.71 8.69 -30.24
C TYR A 289 -12.76 7.76 -30.83
N GLU A 290 -12.76 6.50 -30.39
CA GLU A 290 -13.73 5.50 -30.84
C GLU A 290 -15.13 5.75 -30.27
N PHE A 291 -16.16 5.39 -31.06
CA PHE A 291 -17.55 5.46 -30.59
C PHE A 291 -17.78 4.53 -29.39
N PRO A 292 -18.44 5.00 -28.29
CA PRO A 292 -19.14 6.29 -28.14
C PRO A 292 -18.30 7.43 -27.54
N LEU A 293 -16.98 7.26 -27.34
CA LEU A 293 -16.07 8.23 -26.70
C LEU A 293 -15.36 9.15 -27.71
N ARG A 294 -16.04 9.53 -28.79
CA ARG A 294 -15.50 10.40 -29.85
C ARG A 294 -15.05 11.77 -29.31
N GLU A 295 -14.27 12.48 -30.10
CA GLU A 295 -13.71 13.80 -29.76
C GLU A 295 -14.78 14.83 -29.39
N ASP A 296 -15.93 14.79 -30.08
CA ASP A 296 -17.05 15.70 -29.89
C ASP A 296 -17.94 15.34 -28.65
N VAL A 297 -17.72 14.21 -28.00
CA VAL A 297 -18.47 13.77 -26.83
C VAL A 297 -17.83 14.31 -25.54
N HIS A 298 -18.45 15.29 -24.93
CA HIS A 298 -17.98 15.90 -23.68
C HIS A 298 -18.56 15.22 -22.44
N ILE A 299 -19.78 14.72 -22.52
CA ILE A 299 -20.49 14.11 -21.38
C ILE A 299 -21.04 12.74 -21.77
N ILE A 300 -20.88 11.78 -20.89
CA ILE A 300 -21.38 10.42 -21.07
C ILE A 300 -21.98 9.86 -19.79
N GLY A 301 -22.99 8.99 -19.92
CA GLY A 301 -23.58 8.26 -18.82
C GLY A 301 -22.84 6.93 -18.55
N SER A 302 -22.54 6.65 -17.27
CA SER A 302 -21.87 5.38 -16.93
C SER A 302 -22.75 4.16 -17.25
N THR A 303 -24.07 4.25 -17.07
CA THR A 303 -25.02 3.18 -17.42
C THR A 303 -25.09 2.97 -18.92
N GLU A 304 -25.20 4.05 -19.68
CA GLU A 304 -25.22 4.03 -21.16
C GLU A 304 -23.97 3.38 -21.75
N LEU A 305 -22.80 3.83 -21.25
CA LEU A 305 -21.54 3.27 -21.69
C LEU A 305 -21.43 1.78 -21.34
N PHE A 306 -21.89 1.39 -20.14
CA PHE A 306 -21.92 0.00 -19.75
C PHE A 306 -22.82 -0.86 -20.66
N GLU A 307 -24.04 -0.41 -20.96
CA GLU A 307 -24.97 -1.07 -21.87
C GLU A 307 -24.40 -1.21 -23.27
N TYR A 308 -23.77 -0.16 -23.78
CA TYR A 308 -23.07 -0.19 -25.06
C TYR A 308 -21.95 -1.26 -25.07
N LEU A 309 -21.04 -1.21 -24.09
CA LEU A 309 -19.93 -2.16 -23.97
C LEU A 309 -20.44 -3.59 -23.78
N GLN A 310 -21.55 -3.78 -23.09
CA GLN A 310 -22.21 -5.08 -22.93
C GLN A 310 -22.76 -5.59 -24.27
N SER A 311 -23.40 -4.73 -25.05
CA SER A 311 -23.91 -5.10 -26.39
C SER A 311 -22.80 -5.54 -27.35
N LYS A 312 -21.60 -4.96 -27.20
CA LYS A 312 -20.40 -5.35 -27.96
C LYS A 312 -19.60 -6.49 -27.37
N LYS A 313 -20.10 -7.13 -26.28
CA LYS A 313 -19.44 -8.24 -25.55
C LYS A 313 -18.06 -7.87 -24.98
N MET A 314 -17.83 -6.59 -24.72
CA MET A 314 -16.56 -6.07 -24.17
C MET A 314 -16.50 -6.06 -22.64
N THR A 315 -17.58 -6.47 -21.94
CA THR A 315 -17.74 -6.31 -20.48
C THR A 315 -17.53 -7.58 -19.68
N SER A 316 -16.74 -8.56 -20.15
CA SER A 316 -16.62 -9.81 -19.40
C SER A 316 -16.40 -9.55 -17.89
N ARG A 317 -17.41 -9.87 -17.05
CA ARG A 317 -17.43 -9.70 -15.60
C ARG A 317 -17.39 -8.25 -15.05
N ALA A 318 -17.48 -7.21 -15.90
CA ALA A 318 -17.57 -5.83 -15.44
C ALA A 318 -18.97 -5.50 -14.93
N ARG A 319 -19.05 -4.52 -14.01
CA ARG A 319 -20.28 -3.94 -13.48
C ARG A 319 -20.32 -2.44 -13.83
N ILE A 320 -21.48 -1.81 -13.68
CA ILE A 320 -21.63 -0.35 -13.92
C ILE A 320 -20.62 0.46 -13.08
N ASN A 321 -20.35 0.06 -11.86
CA ASN A 321 -19.38 0.73 -10.99
C ASN A 321 -17.95 0.66 -11.54
N ASP A 322 -17.58 -0.41 -12.24
CA ASP A 322 -16.26 -0.54 -12.86
C ASP A 322 -16.10 0.42 -14.03
N VAL A 323 -17.20 0.66 -14.79
CA VAL A 323 -17.24 1.67 -15.85
C VAL A 323 -17.18 3.09 -15.27
N ALA A 324 -17.91 3.35 -14.18
CA ALA A 324 -17.87 4.63 -13.46
C ALA A 324 -16.44 4.94 -12.98
N ASN A 325 -15.80 3.99 -12.34
CA ASN A 325 -14.40 4.10 -11.92
C ASN A 325 -13.44 4.32 -13.10
N ALA A 326 -13.66 3.62 -14.21
CA ALA A 326 -12.86 3.78 -15.42
C ALA A 326 -12.95 5.20 -15.98
N LEU A 327 -14.15 5.80 -16.00
CA LEU A 327 -14.35 7.18 -16.45
C LEU A 327 -13.60 8.19 -15.55
N GLU A 328 -13.54 7.95 -14.22
CA GLU A 328 -12.73 8.78 -13.32
C GLU A 328 -11.23 8.61 -13.55
N ILE A 329 -10.78 7.37 -13.79
CA ILE A 329 -9.36 7.06 -14.05
C ILE A 329 -8.85 7.72 -15.34
N ILE A 330 -9.65 7.83 -16.38
CA ILE A 330 -9.28 8.55 -17.61
C ILE A 330 -9.36 10.08 -17.46
N GLY A 331 -9.61 10.61 -16.27
CA GLY A 331 -9.65 12.03 -15.96
C GLY A 331 -11.05 12.65 -16.01
N GLY A 332 -12.09 11.84 -16.13
CA GLY A 332 -13.49 12.31 -16.13
C GLY A 332 -13.92 12.82 -14.75
N LYS A 333 -14.74 13.85 -14.73
CA LYS A 333 -15.36 14.42 -13.53
C LYS A 333 -16.81 13.95 -13.40
N CYS A 334 -17.15 13.29 -12.29
CA CYS A 334 -18.52 12.92 -11.97
C CYS A 334 -19.39 14.18 -11.76
N LEU A 335 -20.46 14.32 -12.55
CA LEU A 335 -21.45 15.38 -12.43
C LEU A 335 -22.62 15.00 -11.53
N GLY A 336 -22.66 13.73 -11.07
CA GLY A 336 -23.74 13.18 -10.29
C GLY A 336 -24.98 12.82 -11.14
N GLN A 337 -26.11 12.68 -10.45
CA GLN A 337 -27.39 12.39 -11.11
C GLN A 337 -28.02 13.66 -11.67
N CYS A 338 -28.04 13.79 -13.00
CA CYS A 338 -28.61 14.95 -13.70
C CYS A 338 -29.91 14.58 -14.42
N ARG A 339 -30.82 15.55 -14.57
CA ARG A 339 -32.07 15.35 -15.29
C ARG A 339 -31.79 15.37 -16.80
N VAL A 340 -32.25 14.33 -17.48
CA VAL A 340 -32.13 14.22 -18.94
C VAL A 340 -33.43 13.69 -19.55
N ASN A 341 -33.68 14.03 -20.79
CA ASN A 341 -34.76 13.47 -21.58
C ASN A 341 -34.22 12.34 -22.43
N LEU A 342 -34.42 11.11 -22.02
CA LEU A 342 -34.05 9.91 -22.80
C LEU A 342 -35.24 9.43 -23.62
N PRO A 343 -35.00 8.86 -24.81
CA PRO A 343 -36.07 8.22 -25.60
C PRO A 343 -36.81 7.18 -24.77
N GLY A 344 -38.13 7.29 -24.67
CA GLY A 344 -38.98 6.39 -23.90
C GLY A 344 -38.97 6.57 -22.37
N GLN A 345 -38.13 7.43 -21.81
CA GLN A 345 -38.04 7.66 -20.37
C GLN A 345 -38.09 9.16 -20.06
N LYS A 346 -39.28 9.66 -19.74
CA LYS A 346 -39.44 11.04 -19.28
C LYS A 346 -38.82 11.20 -17.87
N ARG A 347 -37.88 12.17 -17.71
CA ARG A 347 -37.23 12.54 -16.46
C ARG A 347 -36.25 11.47 -15.89
N ALA A 348 -35.51 10.79 -16.73
CA ALA A 348 -34.41 9.94 -16.28
C ALA A 348 -33.34 10.77 -15.53
N LYS A 349 -32.66 10.14 -14.56
CA LYS A 349 -31.58 10.72 -13.77
C LYS A 349 -30.35 9.80 -13.78
N PRO A 350 -29.69 9.62 -14.93
CA PRO A 350 -28.45 8.85 -14.98
C PRO A 350 -27.31 9.57 -14.25
N THR A 351 -26.31 8.82 -13.80
CA THR A 351 -25.06 9.39 -13.34
C THR A 351 -24.20 9.71 -14.54
N LEU A 352 -23.83 10.99 -14.70
CA LEU A 352 -23.12 11.52 -15.84
C LEU A 352 -21.69 11.93 -15.48
N TYR A 353 -20.81 11.87 -16.47
CA TYR A 353 -19.41 12.21 -16.37
C TYR A 353 -19.01 13.19 -17.46
N LEU A 354 -18.36 14.30 -17.07
CA LEU A 354 -17.67 15.19 -17.99
C LEU A 354 -16.31 14.57 -18.27
N ILE A 355 -16.07 14.14 -19.51
CA ILE A 355 -14.88 13.40 -19.91
C ILE A 355 -13.89 14.21 -20.74
N ARG A 356 -14.32 15.34 -21.35
CA ARG A 356 -13.44 16.22 -22.11
C ARG A 356 -13.55 17.66 -21.63
N ASN A 357 -12.47 18.43 -21.80
CA ASN A 357 -12.35 19.82 -21.33
C ASN A 357 -12.67 19.99 -19.83
N VAL A 358 -12.30 18.99 -19.03
CA VAL A 358 -12.62 18.93 -17.58
C VAL A 358 -12.03 20.12 -16.83
N ALA A 359 -10.81 20.58 -17.20
CA ALA A 359 -10.17 21.72 -16.55
C ALA A 359 -10.93 23.04 -16.78
N GLU A 360 -11.46 23.24 -17.99
CA GLU A 360 -12.16 24.48 -18.38
C GLU A 360 -13.62 24.46 -17.92
N LEU A 361 -14.30 23.36 -18.17
CA LEU A 361 -15.75 23.25 -17.97
C LEU A 361 -16.12 22.75 -16.56
N GLY A 362 -15.24 22.05 -15.89
CA GLY A 362 -15.56 21.35 -14.63
C GLY A 362 -15.95 22.27 -13.47
N HIS A 363 -15.80 23.58 -13.57
CA HIS A 363 -16.24 24.57 -12.58
C HIS A 363 -17.71 25.01 -12.75
N ASN A 364 -18.33 24.68 -13.87
CA ASN A 364 -19.70 25.06 -14.16
C ASN A 364 -20.73 24.19 -13.43
N GLN A 365 -21.97 24.68 -13.32
CA GLN A 365 -23.08 23.95 -12.73
C GLN A 365 -23.38 22.68 -13.54
N PRO A 366 -23.46 21.48 -12.91
CA PRO A 366 -23.65 20.21 -13.63
C PRO A 366 -24.83 20.21 -14.61
N GLN A 367 -26.00 20.71 -14.20
CA GLN A 367 -27.17 20.71 -15.07
C GLN A 367 -27.00 21.59 -16.32
N GLN A 368 -26.31 22.73 -16.21
CA GLN A 368 -26.04 23.61 -17.36
C GLN A 368 -25.10 22.94 -18.37
N LEU A 369 -24.11 22.18 -17.88
CA LEU A 369 -23.23 21.40 -18.74
C LEU A 369 -24.00 20.31 -19.47
N VAL A 370 -24.88 19.61 -18.76
CA VAL A 370 -25.70 18.53 -19.32
C VAL A 370 -26.65 19.07 -20.40
N ASP A 371 -27.33 20.16 -20.12
CA ASP A 371 -28.28 20.79 -21.08
C ASP A 371 -27.57 21.25 -22.39
N LYS A 372 -26.27 21.55 -22.31
CA LYS A 372 -25.48 22.02 -23.43
C LYS A 372 -24.74 20.92 -24.20
N PHE A 373 -24.19 19.93 -23.51
CA PHE A 373 -23.19 19.01 -24.07
C PHE A 373 -23.59 17.53 -24.00
N TYR A 374 -24.67 17.17 -23.32
CA TYR A 374 -25.06 15.78 -23.23
C TYR A 374 -25.95 15.36 -24.41
N HIS A 375 -25.50 14.32 -25.10
CA HIS A 375 -26.25 13.65 -26.14
C HIS A 375 -26.29 12.15 -25.83
N PRO A 376 -27.48 11.52 -25.72
CA PRO A 376 -27.59 10.08 -25.48
C PRO A 376 -26.90 9.28 -26.58
N ILE A 377 -26.35 8.12 -26.19
CA ILE A 377 -25.79 7.17 -27.15
C ILE A 377 -26.94 6.63 -28.01
N GLU A 378 -26.96 6.94 -29.29
CA GLU A 378 -27.88 6.34 -30.23
C GLU A 378 -27.40 4.91 -30.54
N THR A 379 -27.99 3.91 -29.91
CA THR A 379 -27.85 2.52 -30.34
C THR A 379 -28.64 2.32 -31.63
N LYS A 380 -28.00 2.51 -32.78
CA LYS A 380 -28.60 2.01 -34.01
C LYS A 380 -28.76 0.51 -33.91
N PRO A 381 -29.96 -0.07 -34.21
CA PRO A 381 -30.07 -1.51 -34.38
C PRO A 381 -29.12 -1.92 -35.51
N ASP A 382 -28.28 -2.95 -35.26
CA ASP A 382 -27.41 -3.54 -36.29
C ASP A 382 -28.28 -4.02 -37.46
N HIS A 383 -28.39 -3.20 -38.51
CA HIS A 383 -28.83 -3.59 -39.83
C HIS A 383 -27.57 -3.93 -40.66
N ASP A 384 -26.89 -4.99 -40.29
CA ASP A 384 -25.95 -5.69 -41.17
C ASP A 384 -26.14 -7.19 -41.01
N ASN A 385 -27.27 -7.64 -41.59
CA ASN A 385 -27.43 -8.97 -42.14
C ASN A 385 -27.44 -8.80 -43.64
N PHE A 386 -26.29 -9.00 -44.26
CA PHE A 386 -26.17 -9.58 -45.61
C PHE A 386 -24.88 -10.38 -45.70
#